data_1e97b3ecd9d534081026bb59bf10b36f
#
_entry.id   1e97b3ecd9d534081026bb59bf10b36f
#
_cell.length_a   1.000
_cell.length_b   1.000
_cell.length_c   1.000
_cell.angle_alpha   90.00
_cell.angle_beta   90.00
_cell.angle_gamma   90.00
#
_symmetry.space_group_name_H-M   'P 1'
#
loop_
_entity.id
_entity.type
_entity.pdbx_description
1 polymer ?
#
loop_
_entity_poly.entity_id
_entity_poly.type
_entity_poly.pdbx_seq_one_letter_code
_entity_poly.pdbx_strand_id
1 'polypeptide(L)'
;IHAEQTVQQETPLFRRYFFKFTGRTAVWEDGWGYIKSSPWIGYGFHSDRLLLGTHMHNSVMHSLIQAGFIGAILFAGSVVFAWLLFFRIVRRITLISGAHKGLAIQCGGVLAYLTMRSIWESTGAFFGVDWLVLALVMTYLQVVNYGNQSNEVNGDYGKLAGG
;
A
#
# COMPACT_ATOMS: atom_id res chain seq x y z
N ILE A 1 51.84 24.38 13.20
CA ILE A 1 51.65 22.95 13.58
C ILE A 1 50.30 22.86 14.26
N HIS A 2 49.18 22.85 13.58
CA HIS A 2 47.84 22.45 14.05
C HIS A 2 46.80 22.52 12.91
N ALA A 3 47.10 21.97 11.75
CA ALA A 3 46.14 21.95 10.60
C ALA A 3 45.88 20.54 10.03
N GLU A 4 46.16 19.46 10.78
CA GLU A 4 46.05 18.10 10.23
C GLU A 4 45.06 17.15 10.93
N GLN A 5 44.15 17.63 11.76
CA GLN A 5 43.23 16.73 12.49
C GLN A 5 41.74 16.85 12.15
N THR A 6 41.35 17.54 11.08
CA THR A 6 39.92 17.78 10.80
C THR A 6 39.38 17.07 9.55
N VAL A 7 40.09 16.13 8.91
CA VAL A 7 39.65 15.50 7.65
C VAL A 7 39.30 14.00 7.79
N GLN A 8 39.13 13.45 8.96
CA GLN A 8 38.95 11.99 9.11
C GLN A 8 37.61 11.53 9.69
N GLN A 9 36.51 12.27 9.60
CA GLN A 9 35.28 11.79 10.23
C GLN A 9 34.01 11.76 9.35
N GLU A 10 34.11 11.94 8.05
CA GLU A 10 32.94 11.92 7.16
C GLU A 10 32.78 10.67 6.28
N THR A 11 33.56 9.64 6.48
CA THR A 11 33.60 8.48 5.57
C THR A 11 32.86 7.19 5.99
N PRO A 12 32.15 7.03 7.12
CA PRO A 12 31.52 5.75 7.40
C PRO A 12 30.17 5.53 6.68
N LEU A 13 29.34 6.56 6.48
CA LEU A 13 27.99 6.39 5.94
C LEU A 13 28.01 6.07 4.44
N PHE A 14 28.71 6.84 3.64
CA PHE A 14 28.77 6.65 2.19
C PHE A 14 29.35 5.29 1.78
N ARG A 15 30.41 4.84 2.48
CA ARG A 15 31.03 3.54 2.26
C ARG A 15 30.14 2.37 2.66
N ARG A 16 29.28 2.53 3.69
CA ARG A 16 28.33 1.52 4.16
C ARG A 16 27.21 1.26 3.15
N TYR A 17 26.75 2.30 2.43
CA TYR A 17 25.72 2.19 1.40
C TYR A 17 26.23 1.60 0.08
N PHE A 18 27.48 1.82 -0.27
CA PHE A 18 28.05 1.36 -1.55
C PHE A 18 28.44 -0.13 -1.58
N PHE A 19 28.76 -0.72 -0.44
CA PHE A 19 29.26 -2.10 -0.35
C PHE A 19 28.22 -3.16 0.06
N LYS A 20 27.01 -2.76 0.46
CA LYS A 20 25.91 -3.73 0.63
C LYS A 20 25.18 -3.88 -0.70
N PHE A 21 25.10 -5.11 -1.20
CA PHE A 21 24.59 -5.55 -2.52
C PHE A 21 23.20 -5.03 -2.93
N THR A 22 22.45 -4.41 -2.01
CA THR A 22 21.32 -3.53 -2.26
C THR A 22 21.32 -2.47 -1.17
N GLY A 23 21.57 -1.23 -1.49
CA GLY A 23 21.51 -0.10 -0.53
C GLY A 23 20.22 -0.04 0.31
N ARG A 24 19.19 -0.79 -0.08
CA ARG A 24 17.89 -0.94 0.59
C ARG A 24 17.98 -1.52 2.00
N THR A 25 18.81 -2.57 2.23
CA THR A 25 18.92 -3.20 3.55
C THR A 25 19.52 -2.25 4.60
N ALA A 26 20.46 -1.40 4.21
CA ALA A 26 21.04 -0.40 5.11
C ALA A 26 20.00 0.68 5.46
N VAL A 27 19.25 1.17 4.47
CA VAL A 27 18.15 2.13 4.69
C VAL A 27 17.08 1.55 5.61
N TRP A 28 16.76 0.28 5.48
CA TRP A 28 15.79 -0.40 6.33
C TRP A 28 16.28 -0.59 7.77
N GLU A 29 17.58 -0.93 7.96
CA GLU A 29 18.19 -1.02 9.30
C GLU A 29 18.13 0.33 10.04
N ASP A 30 18.51 1.42 9.34
CA ASP A 30 18.47 2.77 9.91
C ASP A 30 17.01 3.22 10.17
N GLY A 31 16.11 2.98 9.21
CA GLY A 31 14.68 3.27 9.33
C GLY A 31 14.01 2.51 10.47
N TRP A 32 14.43 1.26 10.71
CA TRP A 32 13.92 0.46 11.83
C TRP A 32 14.28 1.05 13.19
N GLY A 33 15.44 1.72 13.30
CA GLY A 33 15.83 2.49 14.49
C GLY A 33 14.84 3.61 14.80
N TYR A 34 14.45 4.38 13.79
CA TYR A 34 13.43 5.43 13.92
C TYR A 34 12.05 4.86 14.24
N ILE A 35 11.61 3.80 13.56
CA ILE A 35 10.32 3.16 13.82
C ILE A 35 10.19 2.74 15.28
N LYS A 36 11.24 2.18 15.89
CA LYS A 36 11.26 1.81 17.31
C LYS A 36 11.13 3.01 18.24
N SER A 37 11.62 4.18 17.85
CA SER A 37 11.56 5.39 18.68
C SER A 37 10.18 6.06 18.66
N SER A 38 9.37 5.87 17.61
CA SER A 38 7.99 6.35 17.53
C SER A 38 7.07 5.29 16.87
N PRO A 39 6.78 4.17 17.57
CA PRO A 39 6.16 3.01 16.93
C PRO A 39 4.69 3.21 16.57
N TRP A 40 3.94 4.01 17.33
CA TRP A 40 2.48 4.09 17.17
C TRP A 40 2.01 5.08 16.10
N ILE A 41 2.59 6.29 16.08
CA ILE A 41 2.14 7.41 15.24
C ILE A 41 3.18 7.86 14.20
N GLY A 42 4.42 7.32 14.26
CA GLY A 42 5.50 7.68 13.33
C GLY A 42 5.97 9.12 13.47
N TYR A 43 6.54 9.66 12.40
CA TYR A 43 7.16 11.00 12.36
C TYR A 43 6.49 11.98 11.41
N GLY A 44 5.39 11.57 10.75
CA GLY A 44 4.65 12.41 9.83
C GLY A 44 5.06 12.23 8.37
N PHE A 45 4.43 13.03 7.53
CA PHE A 45 4.55 12.95 6.08
C PHE A 45 5.98 13.22 5.60
N HIS A 46 6.47 12.44 4.64
CA HIS A 46 7.84 12.51 4.09
C HIS A 46 8.99 12.33 5.10
N SER A 47 8.73 11.78 6.27
CA SER A 47 9.74 11.59 7.32
C SER A 47 10.91 10.71 6.90
N ASP A 48 10.71 9.75 5.99
CA ASP A 48 11.81 8.95 5.42
C ASP A 48 12.87 9.82 4.74
N ARG A 49 12.46 10.77 3.92
CA ARG A 49 13.39 11.69 3.25
C ARG A 49 14.07 12.65 4.22
N LEU A 50 13.34 13.11 5.24
CA LEU A 50 13.88 14.07 6.21
C LEU A 50 14.85 13.40 7.18
N LEU A 51 14.58 12.16 7.60
CA LEU A 51 15.37 11.45 8.59
C LEU A 51 16.52 10.62 7.98
N LEU A 52 16.27 10.01 6.81
CA LEU A 52 17.21 9.10 6.16
C LEU A 52 17.89 9.72 4.91
N GLY A 53 17.42 10.87 4.45
CA GLY A 53 17.90 11.51 3.21
C GLY A 53 17.55 10.72 1.93
N THR A 54 16.76 9.64 2.04
CA THR A 54 16.41 8.76 0.92
C THR A 54 15.06 8.10 1.14
N HIS A 55 14.55 7.42 0.09
CA HIS A 55 13.31 6.66 0.18
C HIS A 55 13.52 5.27 0.77
N MET A 56 12.50 4.77 1.49
CA MET A 56 12.48 3.41 2.04
C MET A 56 12.34 2.32 0.96
N HIS A 57 11.86 2.65 -0.24
CA HIS A 57 11.60 1.70 -1.34
C HIS A 57 10.76 0.48 -0.91
N ASN A 58 9.84 0.68 0.03
CA ASN A 58 8.88 -0.30 0.50
C ASN A 58 7.72 0.44 1.15
N SER A 59 6.48 0.19 0.69
CA SER A 59 5.30 0.94 1.17
C SER A 59 4.96 0.65 2.63
N VAL A 60 5.22 -0.57 3.12
CA VAL A 60 4.97 -0.92 4.52
C VAL A 60 5.95 -0.20 5.44
N MET A 61 7.24 -0.25 5.13
CA MET A 61 8.27 0.48 5.90
C MET A 61 8.04 1.98 5.86
N HIS A 62 7.64 2.50 4.69
CA HIS A 62 7.30 3.92 4.52
C HIS A 62 6.09 4.31 5.36
N SER A 63 5.03 3.49 5.41
CA SER A 63 3.87 3.76 6.25
C SER A 63 4.20 3.67 7.75
N LEU A 64 5.08 2.76 8.15
CA LEU A 64 5.55 2.64 9.53
C LEU A 64 6.33 3.87 9.98
N ILE A 65 7.25 4.40 9.17
CA ILE A 65 8.02 5.58 9.56
C ILE A 65 7.16 6.86 9.56
N GLN A 66 6.19 6.96 8.63
CA GLN A 66 5.30 8.12 8.55
C GLN A 66 4.21 8.14 9.60
N ALA A 67 3.50 7.03 9.79
CA ALA A 67 2.28 6.99 10.58
C ALA A 67 2.26 5.83 11.60
N GLY A 68 3.40 5.21 11.86
CA GLY A 68 3.56 4.14 12.83
C GLY A 68 2.75 2.89 12.51
N PHE A 69 2.56 2.05 13.52
CA PHE A 69 1.74 0.84 13.38
C PHE A 69 0.29 1.14 13.02
N ILE A 70 -0.28 2.24 13.51
CA ILE A 70 -1.65 2.64 13.18
C ILE A 70 -1.78 2.83 11.66
N GLY A 71 -0.88 3.62 11.07
CA GLY A 71 -0.90 3.86 9.63
C GLY A 71 -0.61 2.60 8.81
N ALA A 72 0.34 1.78 9.24
CA ALA A 72 0.67 0.53 8.55
C ALA A 72 -0.50 -0.47 8.56
N ILE A 73 -1.25 -0.58 9.68
CA ILE A 73 -2.44 -1.42 9.78
C ILE A 73 -3.55 -0.90 8.86
N LEU A 74 -3.80 0.41 8.84
CA LEU A 74 -4.80 1.01 7.94
C LEU A 74 -4.42 0.81 6.47
N PHE A 75 -3.15 0.97 6.12
CA PHE A 75 -2.64 0.73 4.78
C PHE A 75 -2.83 -0.74 4.37
N ALA A 76 -2.33 -1.69 5.17
CA ALA A 76 -2.48 -3.11 4.90
C ALA A 76 -3.97 -3.53 4.88
N GLY A 77 -4.77 -3.01 5.80
CA GLY A 77 -6.21 -3.24 5.87
C GLY A 77 -6.94 -2.81 4.60
N SER A 78 -6.56 -1.66 4.01
CA SER A 78 -7.17 -1.20 2.76
C SER A 78 -6.86 -2.12 1.58
N VAL A 79 -5.62 -2.61 1.47
CA VAL A 79 -5.23 -3.57 0.43
C VAL A 79 -5.98 -4.90 0.61
N VAL A 80 -6.03 -5.42 1.83
CA VAL A 80 -6.78 -6.64 2.15
C VAL A 80 -8.26 -6.45 1.83
N PHE A 81 -8.85 -5.32 2.20
CA PHE A 81 -10.25 -5.03 1.92
C PHE A 81 -10.54 -4.96 0.42
N ALA A 82 -9.66 -4.35 -0.38
CA ALA A 82 -9.78 -4.34 -1.83
C ALA A 82 -9.79 -5.76 -2.42
N TRP A 83 -8.91 -6.64 -1.93
CA TRP A 83 -8.89 -8.04 -2.34
C TRP A 83 -10.15 -8.81 -1.91
N LEU A 84 -10.69 -8.56 -0.71
CA LEU A 84 -11.94 -9.15 -0.26
C LEU A 84 -13.12 -8.74 -1.15
N LEU A 85 -13.21 -7.47 -1.54
CA LEU A 85 -14.20 -6.98 -2.49
C LEU A 85 -14.07 -7.68 -3.85
N PHE A 86 -12.86 -7.77 -4.36
CA PHE A 86 -12.58 -8.46 -5.62
C PHE A 86 -13.00 -9.94 -5.59
N PHE A 87 -12.60 -10.69 -4.56
CA PHE A 87 -12.96 -12.10 -4.44
C PHE A 87 -14.47 -12.32 -4.28
N ARG A 88 -15.19 -11.39 -3.62
CA ARG A 88 -16.66 -11.43 -3.58
C ARG A 88 -17.26 -11.35 -4.97
N ILE A 89 -16.74 -10.45 -5.82
CA ILE A 89 -17.17 -10.32 -7.21
C ILE A 89 -16.84 -11.59 -8.02
N VAL A 90 -15.62 -12.10 -7.88
CA VAL A 90 -15.22 -13.32 -8.61
C VAL A 90 -16.10 -14.51 -8.25
N ARG A 91 -16.48 -14.69 -6.99
CA ARG A 91 -17.40 -15.76 -6.56
C ARG A 91 -18.79 -15.65 -7.21
N ARG A 92 -19.19 -14.47 -7.62
CA ARG A 92 -20.51 -14.18 -8.23
C ARG A 92 -20.40 -13.74 -9.68
N ILE A 93 -19.30 -14.03 -10.34
CA ILE A 93 -18.99 -13.49 -11.67
C ILE A 93 -20.00 -13.94 -12.75
N THR A 94 -20.65 -15.08 -12.56
CA THR A 94 -21.70 -15.58 -13.47
C THR A 94 -22.96 -14.73 -13.45
N LEU A 95 -23.24 -14.05 -12.35
CA LEU A 95 -24.43 -13.22 -12.14
C LEU A 95 -24.25 -11.78 -12.64
N ILE A 96 -23.03 -11.39 -13.00
CA ILE A 96 -22.68 -10.03 -13.39
C ILE A 96 -22.81 -9.87 -14.91
N SER A 97 -23.20 -8.68 -15.38
CA SER A 97 -23.26 -8.38 -16.81
C SER A 97 -21.88 -8.47 -17.49
N GLY A 98 -21.86 -8.79 -18.78
CA GLY A 98 -20.61 -9.01 -19.54
C GLY A 98 -19.62 -7.83 -19.46
N ALA A 99 -20.13 -6.60 -19.54
CA ALA A 99 -19.30 -5.39 -19.42
C ALA A 99 -18.60 -5.29 -18.06
N HIS A 100 -19.34 -5.54 -16.98
CA HIS A 100 -18.76 -5.52 -15.62
C HIS A 100 -17.83 -6.69 -15.34
N LYS A 101 -17.98 -7.84 -16.01
CA LYS A 101 -17.02 -8.96 -15.92
C LYS A 101 -15.64 -8.54 -16.40
N GLY A 102 -15.56 -7.93 -17.58
CA GLY A 102 -14.30 -7.44 -18.14
C GLY A 102 -13.60 -6.43 -17.23
N LEU A 103 -14.34 -5.44 -16.77
CA LEU A 103 -13.81 -4.43 -15.84
C LEU A 103 -13.38 -5.01 -14.49
N ALA A 104 -14.11 -5.97 -13.93
CA ALA A 104 -13.74 -6.64 -12.70
C ALA A 104 -12.41 -7.40 -12.84
N ILE A 105 -12.21 -8.11 -13.95
CA ILE A 105 -10.94 -8.80 -14.24
C ILE A 105 -9.78 -7.78 -14.35
N GLN A 106 -9.99 -6.66 -15.04
CA GLN A 106 -9.00 -5.58 -15.14
C GLN A 106 -8.66 -5.00 -13.77
N CYS A 107 -9.66 -4.77 -12.91
CA CYS A 107 -9.44 -4.35 -11.51
C CYS A 107 -8.58 -5.36 -10.74
N GLY A 108 -8.79 -6.66 -10.92
CA GLY A 108 -7.93 -7.70 -10.35
C GLY A 108 -6.47 -7.60 -10.81
N GLY A 109 -6.25 -7.35 -12.09
CA GLY A 109 -4.92 -7.10 -12.65
C GLY A 109 -4.25 -5.87 -12.04
N VAL A 110 -4.99 -4.77 -11.90
CA VAL A 110 -4.49 -3.54 -11.27
C VAL A 110 -4.18 -3.78 -9.80
N LEU A 111 -5.04 -4.48 -9.04
CA LEU A 111 -4.78 -4.83 -7.63
C LEU A 111 -3.52 -5.68 -7.49
N ALA A 112 -3.33 -6.68 -8.34
CA ALA A 112 -2.13 -7.51 -8.34
C ALA A 112 -0.87 -6.66 -8.59
N TYR A 113 -0.91 -5.78 -9.59
CA TYR A 113 0.18 -4.84 -9.88
C TYR A 113 0.49 -3.93 -8.70
N LEU A 114 -0.52 -3.28 -8.11
CA LEU A 114 -0.34 -2.38 -6.96
C LEU A 114 0.22 -3.13 -5.74
N THR A 115 -0.25 -4.35 -5.48
CA THR A 115 0.23 -5.19 -4.39
C THR A 115 1.70 -5.56 -4.58
N MET A 116 2.08 -6.00 -5.76
CA MET A 116 3.48 -6.32 -6.08
C MET A 116 4.37 -5.09 -6.01
N ARG A 117 3.91 -3.96 -6.55
CA ARG A 117 4.65 -2.70 -6.52
C ARG A 117 4.87 -2.18 -5.10
N SER A 118 3.91 -2.35 -4.19
CA SER A 118 4.03 -1.90 -2.80
C SER A 118 5.18 -2.55 -2.02
N ILE A 119 5.65 -3.72 -2.47
CA ILE A 119 6.78 -4.42 -1.86
C ILE A 119 8.11 -3.74 -2.24
N TRP A 120 8.22 -3.21 -3.48
CA TRP A 120 9.46 -2.69 -4.03
C TRP A 120 9.52 -1.16 -4.12
N GLU A 121 8.39 -0.48 -3.94
CA GLU A 121 8.25 0.97 -4.06
C GLU A 121 7.46 1.55 -2.89
N SER A 122 7.75 2.79 -2.51
CA SER A 122 7.02 3.52 -1.46
C SER A 122 5.83 4.33 -1.96
N THR A 123 5.53 4.29 -3.28
CA THR A 123 4.45 5.06 -3.90
C THR A 123 3.04 4.59 -3.53
N GLY A 124 2.90 3.36 -3.04
CA GLY A 124 1.63 2.80 -2.56
C GLY A 124 1.18 3.33 -1.19
N ALA A 125 2.09 3.93 -0.42
CA ALA A 125 1.75 4.51 0.87
C ALA A 125 1.04 5.86 0.72
N PHE A 126 0.55 6.41 1.82
CA PHE A 126 -0.34 7.57 1.90
C PHE A 126 0.00 8.70 0.93
N PHE A 127 -1.03 9.19 0.23
CA PHE A 127 -0.98 10.29 -0.76
C PHE A 127 -0.13 10.04 -2.02
N GLY A 128 0.31 8.79 -2.25
CA GLY A 128 0.94 8.39 -3.51
C GLY A 128 -0.09 8.21 -4.64
N VAL A 129 0.39 8.21 -5.89
CA VAL A 129 -0.46 7.97 -7.07
C VAL A 129 -1.14 6.60 -6.99
N ASP A 130 -0.43 5.59 -6.52
CA ASP A 130 -0.96 4.23 -6.37
C ASP A 130 -2.14 4.18 -5.40
N TRP A 131 -2.16 5.05 -4.38
CA TRP A 131 -3.28 5.19 -3.45
C TRP A 131 -4.54 5.72 -4.12
N LEU A 132 -4.41 6.70 -5.02
CA LEU A 132 -5.54 7.22 -5.80
C LEU A 132 -6.12 6.15 -6.71
N VAL A 133 -5.25 5.38 -7.40
CA VAL A 133 -5.69 4.27 -8.24
C VAL A 133 -6.38 3.19 -7.41
N LEU A 134 -5.83 2.82 -6.25
CA LEU A 134 -6.45 1.87 -5.32
C LEU A 134 -7.85 2.34 -4.88
N ALA A 135 -8.00 3.62 -4.54
CA ALA A 135 -9.28 4.18 -4.12
C ALA A 135 -10.34 4.09 -5.25
N LEU A 136 -9.98 4.38 -6.49
CA LEU A 136 -10.87 4.22 -7.64
C LEU A 136 -11.28 2.76 -7.86
N VAL A 137 -10.33 1.83 -7.80
CA VAL A 137 -10.60 0.40 -7.91
C VAL A 137 -11.53 -0.06 -6.79
N MET A 138 -11.26 0.32 -5.55
CA MET A 138 -12.10 -0.03 -4.40
C MET A 138 -13.52 0.50 -4.56
N THR A 139 -13.67 1.76 -4.97
CA THR A 139 -14.98 2.39 -5.20
C THR A 139 -15.77 1.62 -6.27
N TYR A 140 -15.15 1.32 -7.40
CA TYR A 140 -15.79 0.53 -8.45
C TYR A 140 -16.23 -0.85 -7.95
N LEU A 141 -15.35 -1.58 -7.26
CA LEU A 141 -15.66 -2.89 -6.72
C LEU A 141 -16.78 -2.84 -5.67
N GLN A 142 -16.86 -1.78 -4.85
CA GLN A 142 -17.96 -1.57 -3.91
C GLN A 142 -19.29 -1.36 -4.61
N VAL A 143 -19.33 -0.49 -5.63
CA VAL A 143 -20.54 -0.20 -6.40
C VAL A 143 -21.08 -1.47 -7.07
N VAL A 144 -20.22 -2.26 -7.69
CA VAL A 144 -20.63 -3.53 -8.32
C VAL A 144 -21.11 -4.54 -7.28
N ASN A 145 -20.45 -4.66 -6.13
CA ASN A 145 -20.91 -5.55 -5.06
C ASN A 145 -22.28 -5.15 -4.53
N TYR A 146 -22.51 -3.84 -4.31
CA TYR A 146 -23.77 -3.32 -3.80
C TYR A 146 -24.92 -3.53 -4.80
N GLY A 147 -24.69 -3.21 -6.07
CA GLY A 147 -25.69 -3.41 -7.14
C GLY A 147 -26.15 -4.86 -7.28
N ASN A 148 -25.23 -5.80 -7.14
CA ASN A 148 -25.54 -7.23 -7.17
C ASN A 148 -26.39 -7.67 -5.96
N GLN A 149 -26.11 -7.16 -4.76
CA GLN A 149 -26.89 -7.47 -3.56
C GLN A 149 -28.34 -6.95 -3.69
N SER A 150 -28.53 -5.73 -4.20
CA SER A 150 -29.86 -5.15 -4.41
C SER A 150 -30.71 -5.97 -5.37
N ASN A 151 -30.10 -6.49 -6.44
CA ASN A 151 -30.80 -7.32 -7.43
C ASN A 151 -31.20 -8.69 -6.85
N GLU A 152 -30.39 -9.30 -5.99
CA GLU A 152 -30.72 -10.56 -5.30
C GLU A 152 -31.94 -10.37 -4.38
N VAL A 153 -31.92 -9.32 -3.57
CA VAL A 153 -33.03 -9.01 -2.64
C VAL A 153 -34.34 -8.77 -3.38
N ASN A 154 -34.31 -7.96 -4.45
CA ASN A 154 -35.49 -7.67 -5.24
C ASN A 154 -36.01 -8.91 -5.99
N GLY A 155 -35.12 -9.79 -6.45
CA GLY A 155 -35.49 -11.05 -7.08
C GLY A 155 -36.20 -12.02 -6.13
N ASP A 156 -35.82 -12.07 -4.87
CA ASP A 156 -36.46 -12.89 -3.85
C ASP A 156 -37.85 -12.37 -3.46
N TYR A 157 -38.03 -11.04 -3.34
CA TYR A 157 -39.35 -10.45 -3.10
C TYR A 157 -40.32 -10.71 -4.26
N GLY A 158 -39.83 -10.67 -5.51
CA GLY A 158 -40.64 -10.99 -6.69
C GLY A 158 -41.16 -12.42 -6.72
N LYS A 159 -40.37 -13.38 -6.24
CA LYS A 159 -40.78 -14.79 -6.14
C LYS A 159 -41.81 -15.03 -5.03
N LEU A 160 -41.71 -14.33 -3.90
CA LEU A 160 -42.62 -14.45 -2.79
C LEU A 160 -44.01 -13.77 -3.04
N ALA A 161 -44.04 -12.77 -3.91
CA ALA A 161 -45.27 -12.05 -4.27
C ALA A 161 -46.06 -12.70 -5.40
N GLY A 162 -45.49 -13.63 -6.16
CA GLY A 162 -46.10 -14.31 -7.34
C GLY A 162 -46.52 -15.75 -7.09
N GLY A 163 -46.40 -16.31 -5.89
CA GLY A 163 -46.89 -17.62 -5.48
C GLY A 163 -48.07 -17.52 -4.58
#